data_8f98f58379e6ed25f6ad17318c69d9f0
#
_entry.id   8f98f58379e6ed25f6ad17318c69d9f0
#
_cell.length_a   1.000
_cell.length_b   1.000
_cell.length_c   1.000
_cell.angle_alpha   90.00
_cell.angle_beta   90.00
_cell.angle_gamma   90.00
#
_symmetry.space_group_name_H-M   'P 1'
#
loop_
_entity.id
_entity.type
_entity.pdbx_description
1 polymer ?
#
loop_
_entity_poly.entity_id
_entity_poly.type
_entity_poly.pdbx_seq_one_letter_code
_entity_poly.pdbx_strand_id
1 'polypeptide(L)'
;MACLIRTSPQLVASAFAIPGVEAMVGRRLQSNGSRGNDMTITPEQRTYARLAGIVILAHIVLELFGDSVTIIARGGKSFAETARFAAENEALWRFCLLSVGLSWISIGILAYVLYVVLEPVNKRLAQLALVLRLSASSVGAASLMFRVAQARLYMASETESLFTSEQLRALVAVTQRGSGAGVTIAWMLMGAGYALFFLLFLRSRYLPRALAGFGIVTSAILVVVAALAFVFPQRTNELKLFLVPALLTEIATALWLLFKGLHPRAPAEG
;
A
#
# COMPACT_ATOMS: atom_id res chain seq x y z
N MET A 1 -33.94 -33.45 -14.14
CA MET A 1 -32.94 -34.08 -15.02
C MET A 1 -31.64 -33.31 -14.79
N ALA A 2 -30.87 -33.71 -13.77
CA ALA A 2 -29.67 -33.04 -13.33
C ALA A 2 -28.45 -33.79 -13.87
N CYS A 3 -27.67 -33.14 -14.74
CA CYS A 3 -26.41 -33.68 -15.26
C CYS A 3 -25.26 -32.98 -14.56
N LEU A 4 -24.65 -33.69 -13.55
CA LEU A 4 -23.47 -33.32 -12.84
C LEU A 4 -22.26 -33.48 -13.78
N ILE A 5 -21.67 -32.36 -14.21
CA ILE A 5 -20.35 -32.37 -14.85
C ILE A 5 -19.30 -32.30 -13.73
N ARG A 6 -18.81 -33.47 -13.37
CA ARG A 6 -17.67 -33.67 -12.47
C ARG A 6 -16.38 -33.54 -13.29
N THR A 7 -15.87 -32.32 -13.43
CA THR A 7 -14.55 -32.09 -14.06
C THR A 7 -13.46 -32.54 -13.08
N SER A 8 -12.76 -33.61 -13.43
CA SER A 8 -11.62 -34.12 -12.67
C SER A 8 -10.44 -33.14 -12.72
N PRO A 9 -9.72 -32.91 -11.60
CA PRO A 9 -8.59 -31.99 -11.54
C PRO A 9 -7.40 -32.34 -12.46
N GLN A 10 -7.41 -33.54 -13.04
CA GLN A 10 -6.33 -34.00 -13.93
C GLN A 10 -6.38 -33.40 -15.35
N LEU A 11 -7.50 -32.91 -15.83
CA LEU A 11 -7.62 -32.31 -17.16
C LEU A 11 -7.11 -30.87 -17.27
N VAL A 12 -6.98 -30.15 -16.16
CA VAL A 12 -6.43 -28.79 -16.16
C VAL A 12 -4.89 -28.79 -16.08
N ALA A 13 -4.29 -29.86 -15.57
CA ALA A 13 -2.84 -29.98 -15.45
C ALA A 13 -2.10 -30.26 -16.75
N SER A 14 -2.80 -30.82 -17.76
CA SER A 14 -2.18 -31.20 -19.05
C SER A 14 -2.06 -30.05 -20.06
N ALA A 15 -2.73 -28.91 -19.84
CA ALA A 15 -2.75 -27.78 -20.78
C ALA A 15 -1.55 -26.81 -20.61
N PHE A 16 -0.76 -26.93 -19.54
CA PHE A 16 0.43 -26.11 -19.27
C PHE A 16 1.65 -26.95 -18.85
N ALA A 17 1.99 -27.96 -19.67
CA ALA A 17 3.19 -28.74 -19.47
C ALA A 17 4.43 -27.92 -19.91
N ILE A 18 4.96 -27.09 -19.01
CA ILE A 18 6.31 -26.53 -19.15
C ILE A 18 7.28 -27.54 -18.53
N PRO A 19 8.21 -28.15 -19.31
CA PRO A 19 9.20 -29.06 -18.76
C PRO A 19 10.05 -28.37 -17.69
N GLY A 20 9.99 -28.87 -16.44
CA GLY A 20 10.69 -28.29 -15.29
C GLY A 20 9.79 -27.89 -14.11
N VAL A 21 8.51 -27.60 -14.35
CA VAL A 21 7.58 -27.20 -13.28
C VAL A 21 7.14 -28.40 -12.43
N GLU A 22 6.97 -29.59 -13.02
CA GLU A 22 6.60 -30.81 -12.29
C GLU A 22 7.67 -31.27 -11.27
N ALA A 23 8.95 -31.14 -11.64
CA ALA A 23 10.05 -31.47 -10.73
C ALA A 23 10.18 -30.46 -9.57
N MET A 24 9.72 -29.23 -9.76
CA MET A 24 9.73 -28.19 -8.74
C MET A 24 8.53 -28.31 -7.80
N VAL A 25 7.37 -28.68 -8.33
CA VAL A 25 6.13 -28.94 -7.55
C VAL A 25 6.25 -30.23 -6.76
N GLY A 26 6.79 -31.30 -7.35
CA GLY A 26 7.01 -32.58 -6.68
C GLY A 26 7.99 -32.47 -5.50
N ARG A 27 9.08 -31.72 -5.64
CA ARG A 27 10.02 -31.41 -4.53
C ARG A 27 9.37 -30.58 -3.42
N ARG A 28 8.48 -29.65 -3.75
CA ARG A 28 7.74 -28.86 -2.73
C ARG A 28 6.72 -29.70 -1.96
N LEU A 29 6.09 -30.68 -2.58
CA LEU A 29 5.11 -31.54 -1.90
C LEU A 29 5.77 -32.58 -0.99
N GLN A 30 6.94 -33.08 -1.35
CA GLN A 30 7.70 -34.02 -0.49
C GLN A 30 8.38 -33.32 0.71
N SER A 31 8.76 -32.03 0.59
CA SER A 31 9.35 -31.27 1.71
C SER A 31 8.32 -30.85 2.76
N ASN A 32 7.03 -30.88 2.44
CA ASN A 32 5.95 -30.47 3.37
C ASN A 32 5.48 -31.61 4.29
N GLY A 33 5.91 -32.84 4.07
CA GLY A 33 5.46 -34.01 4.84
C GLY A 33 6.22 -34.30 6.14
N SER A 34 7.35 -33.63 6.42
CA SER A 34 8.20 -33.95 7.57
C SER A 34 8.64 -32.76 8.43
N ARG A 35 7.96 -31.58 8.34
CA ARG A 35 8.31 -30.46 9.19
C ARG A 35 7.43 -30.42 10.44
N GLY A 36 7.89 -31.12 11.47
CA GLY A 36 7.60 -30.72 12.85
C GLY A 36 8.00 -29.24 13.05
N ASN A 37 7.23 -28.54 13.83
CA ASN A 37 7.08 -27.13 14.21
C ASN A 37 8.34 -26.24 14.42
N ASP A 38 9.48 -26.48 13.80
CA ASP A 38 10.64 -25.57 13.82
C ASP A 38 10.49 -24.55 12.69
N MET A 39 9.91 -23.40 13.03
CA MET A 39 9.90 -22.22 12.14
C MET A 39 11.30 -21.58 12.12
N THR A 40 12.25 -22.26 11.48
CA THR A 40 13.57 -21.69 11.19
C THR A 40 13.42 -20.63 10.10
N ILE A 41 13.95 -19.42 10.33
CA ILE A 41 13.94 -18.34 9.35
C ILE A 41 14.85 -18.74 8.18
N THR A 42 14.26 -18.85 6.98
CA THR A 42 15.02 -19.18 5.77
C THR A 42 15.87 -18.00 5.29
N PRO A 43 16.98 -18.23 4.55
CA PRO A 43 17.74 -17.16 3.92
C PRO A 43 16.87 -16.28 2.99
N GLU A 44 15.91 -16.89 2.30
CA GLU A 44 14.94 -16.21 1.45
C GLU A 44 14.09 -15.23 2.26
N GLN A 45 13.50 -15.65 3.37
CA GLN A 45 12.73 -14.77 4.25
C GLN A 45 13.56 -13.58 4.77
N ARG A 46 14.85 -13.78 5.08
CA ARG A 46 15.74 -12.68 5.50
C ARG A 46 15.94 -11.67 4.39
N THR A 47 16.11 -12.13 3.15
CA THR A 47 16.24 -11.25 1.98
C THR A 47 14.97 -10.45 1.74
N TYR A 48 13.79 -11.10 1.75
CA TYR A 48 12.52 -10.42 1.60
C TYR A 48 12.23 -9.44 2.76
N ALA A 49 12.62 -9.76 3.99
CA ALA A 49 12.47 -8.84 5.12
C ALA A 49 13.29 -7.55 4.93
N ARG A 50 14.55 -7.66 4.49
CA ARG A 50 15.37 -6.48 4.17
C ARG A 50 14.80 -5.69 3.00
N LEU A 51 14.33 -6.39 1.95
CA LEU A 51 13.65 -5.77 0.82
C LEU A 51 12.40 -5.00 1.26
N ALA A 52 11.60 -5.56 2.19
CA ALA A 52 10.47 -4.85 2.77
C ALA A 52 10.89 -3.52 3.42
N GLY A 53 11.97 -3.53 4.20
CA GLY A 53 12.51 -2.30 4.80
C GLY A 53 12.89 -1.25 3.76
N ILE A 54 13.57 -1.63 2.67
CA ILE A 54 13.92 -0.74 1.56
C ILE A 54 12.66 -0.18 0.88
N VAL A 55 11.69 -1.04 0.57
CA VAL A 55 10.47 -0.64 -0.13
C VAL A 55 9.62 0.31 0.71
N ILE A 56 9.54 0.11 2.05
CA ILE A 56 8.85 1.06 2.94
C ILE A 56 9.51 2.44 2.89
N LEU A 57 10.85 2.52 3.01
CA LEU A 57 11.54 3.80 2.96
C LEU A 57 11.39 4.48 1.59
N ALA A 58 11.52 3.71 0.50
CA ALA A 58 11.30 4.23 -0.84
C ALA A 58 9.87 4.76 -1.03
N HIS A 59 8.86 4.01 -0.53
CA HIS A 59 7.47 4.45 -0.53
C HIS A 59 7.29 5.80 0.16
N ILE A 60 7.82 5.96 1.38
CA ILE A 60 7.72 7.19 2.16
C ILE A 60 8.36 8.37 1.40
N VAL A 61 9.56 8.18 0.83
CA VAL A 61 10.24 9.23 0.04
C VAL A 61 9.41 9.62 -1.19
N LEU A 62 8.89 8.64 -1.93
CA LEU A 62 8.05 8.86 -3.11
C LEU A 62 6.77 9.62 -2.76
N GLU A 63 6.12 9.29 -1.65
CA GLU A 63 4.90 9.95 -1.19
C GLU A 63 5.17 11.39 -0.77
N LEU A 64 6.19 11.62 0.06
CA LEU A 64 6.56 12.97 0.52
C LEU A 64 6.97 13.88 -0.65
N PHE A 65 7.76 13.36 -1.59
CA PHE A 65 8.13 14.12 -2.79
C PHE A 65 6.91 14.40 -3.67
N GLY A 66 6.06 13.38 -3.89
CA GLY A 66 4.88 13.49 -4.73
C GLY A 66 3.84 14.48 -4.19
N ASP A 67 3.69 14.60 -2.88
CA ASP A 67 2.76 15.55 -2.27
C ASP A 67 3.35 16.96 -2.11
N SER A 68 4.67 17.12 -2.16
CA SER A 68 5.36 18.40 -1.92
C SER A 68 4.86 19.51 -2.82
N VAL A 69 4.73 19.29 -4.13
CA VAL A 69 4.26 20.30 -5.09
C VAL A 69 2.82 20.74 -4.79
N THR A 70 1.97 19.80 -4.39
CA THR A 70 0.57 20.09 -4.04
C THR A 70 0.50 20.95 -2.78
N ILE A 71 1.35 20.68 -1.78
CA ILE A 71 1.43 21.45 -0.54
C ILE A 71 1.95 22.85 -0.83
N ILE A 72 3.04 23.00 -1.60
CA ILE A 72 3.64 24.29 -1.97
C ILE A 72 2.69 25.12 -2.84
N ALA A 73 2.05 24.49 -3.83
CA ALA A 73 1.18 25.17 -4.77
C ALA A 73 -0.11 25.69 -4.13
N ARG A 74 -0.66 24.96 -3.13
CA ARG A 74 -1.95 25.28 -2.51
C ARG A 74 -1.85 25.99 -1.17
N GLY A 75 -0.67 26.05 -0.57
CA GLY A 75 -0.47 26.60 0.78
C GLY A 75 -0.86 28.07 0.88
N GLY A 76 -2.14 28.36 1.13
CA GLY A 76 -2.67 29.71 1.30
C GLY A 76 -2.82 30.52 0.00
N LYS A 77 -2.60 29.92 -1.17
CA LYS A 77 -2.67 30.60 -2.47
C LYS A 77 -4.09 30.61 -3.06
N SER A 78 -4.40 31.65 -3.83
CA SER A 78 -5.61 31.71 -4.63
C SER A 78 -5.57 30.69 -5.78
N PHE A 79 -6.72 30.45 -6.42
CA PHE A 79 -6.78 29.58 -7.60
C PHE A 79 -5.85 30.07 -8.72
N ALA A 80 -5.85 31.40 -9.02
CA ALA A 80 -5.02 31.98 -10.06
C ALA A 80 -3.51 31.79 -9.77
N GLU A 81 -3.08 32.04 -8.53
CA GLU A 81 -1.68 31.81 -8.13
C GLU A 81 -1.28 30.34 -8.23
N THR A 82 -2.19 29.41 -7.89
CA THR A 82 -1.94 27.98 -8.04
C THR A 82 -1.84 27.58 -9.51
N ALA A 83 -2.72 28.12 -10.37
CA ALA A 83 -2.72 27.87 -11.80
C ALA A 83 -1.43 28.39 -12.46
N ARG A 84 -1.05 29.62 -12.14
CA ARG A 84 0.21 30.20 -12.62
C ARG A 84 1.42 29.37 -12.17
N PHE A 85 1.49 28.99 -10.91
CA PHE A 85 2.56 28.11 -10.42
C PHE A 85 2.59 26.76 -11.18
N ALA A 86 1.41 26.19 -11.47
CA ALA A 86 1.31 24.92 -12.20
C ALA A 86 1.82 25.04 -13.65
N ALA A 87 1.50 26.16 -14.32
CA ALA A 87 1.96 26.44 -15.68
C ALA A 87 3.48 26.69 -15.73
N GLU A 88 4.00 27.50 -14.80
CA GLU A 88 5.42 27.82 -14.70
C GLU A 88 6.27 26.59 -14.32
N ASN A 89 5.70 25.60 -13.59
CA ASN A 89 6.40 24.43 -13.06
C ASN A 89 5.79 23.10 -13.55
N GLU A 90 5.34 23.04 -14.78
CA GLU A 90 4.62 21.87 -15.33
C GLU A 90 5.42 20.57 -15.19
N ALA A 91 6.70 20.58 -15.56
CA ALA A 91 7.57 19.40 -15.48
C ALA A 91 7.66 18.90 -14.03
N LEU A 92 7.90 19.79 -13.07
CA LEU A 92 7.96 19.45 -11.65
C LEU A 92 6.64 18.80 -11.18
N TRP A 93 5.50 19.40 -11.56
CA TRP A 93 4.18 18.87 -11.21
C TRP A 93 3.97 17.46 -11.76
N ARG A 94 4.34 17.22 -13.00
CA ARG A 94 4.26 15.90 -13.64
C ARG A 94 5.16 14.86 -12.96
N PHE A 95 6.40 15.24 -12.59
CA PHE A 95 7.30 14.36 -11.82
C PHE A 95 6.73 14.02 -10.44
N CYS A 96 6.11 14.96 -9.76
CA CYS A 96 5.44 14.69 -8.49
C CYS A 96 4.24 13.76 -8.64
N LEU A 97 3.43 13.91 -9.70
CA LEU A 97 2.34 12.97 -9.99
C LEU A 97 2.86 11.57 -10.30
N LEU A 98 3.95 11.45 -11.07
CA LEU A 98 4.61 10.17 -11.32
C LEU A 98 5.10 9.53 -10.02
N SER A 99 5.70 10.33 -9.12
CA SER A 99 6.17 9.86 -7.82
C SER A 99 5.03 9.29 -6.97
N VAL A 100 3.87 9.95 -6.94
CA VAL A 100 2.66 9.41 -6.27
C VAL A 100 2.21 8.11 -6.90
N GLY A 101 2.26 7.99 -8.23
CA GLY A 101 1.93 6.73 -8.92
C GLY A 101 2.88 5.60 -8.53
N LEU A 102 4.18 5.87 -8.51
CA LEU A 102 5.19 4.90 -8.07
C LEU A 102 5.04 4.53 -6.59
N SER A 103 4.63 5.49 -5.74
CA SER A 103 4.30 5.23 -4.34
C SER A 103 3.16 4.20 -4.22
N TRP A 104 2.07 4.34 -4.95
CA TRP A 104 0.98 3.34 -4.95
C TRP A 104 1.43 1.98 -5.47
N ILE A 105 2.29 1.92 -6.49
CA ILE A 105 2.87 0.66 -6.98
C ILE A 105 3.74 0.01 -5.90
N SER A 106 4.55 0.80 -5.20
CA SER A 106 5.42 0.28 -4.12
C SER A 106 4.64 -0.35 -2.98
N ILE A 107 3.42 0.13 -2.67
CA ILE A 107 2.50 -0.49 -1.71
C ILE A 107 2.13 -1.92 -2.14
N GLY A 108 1.87 -2.15 -3.43
CA GLY A 108 1.58 -3.47 -3.97
C GLY A 108 2.80 -4.41 -3.85
N ILE A 109 3.99 -3.91 -4.21
CA ILE A 109 5.25 -4.65 -4.06
C ILE A 109 5.50 -5.00 -2.60
N LEU A 110 5.35 -4.04 -1.68
CA LEU A 110 5.49 -4.26 -0.25
C LEU A 110 4.53 -5.33 0.27
N ALA A 111 3.28 -5.30 -0.19
CA ALA A 111 2.28 -6.29 0.20
C ALA A 111 2.71 -7.72 -0.18
N TYR A 112 3.25 -7.91 -1.38
CA TYR A 112 3.79 -9.20 -1.83
C TYR A 112 5.01 -9.63 -1.02
N VAL A 113 5.96 -8.72 -0.81
CA VAL A 113 7.18 -8.99 -0.04
C VAL A 113 6.84 -9.41 1.40
N LEU A 114 5.92 -8.70 2.06
CA LEU A 114 5.45 -9.06 3.41
C LEU A 114 4.66 -10.38 3.42
N TYR A 115 3.90 -10.66 2.36
CA TYR A 115 3.21 -11.94 2.22
C TYR A 115 4.20 -13.10 2.23
N VAL A 116 5.28 -13.04 1.43
CA VAL A 116 6.32 -14.09 1.38
C VAL A 116 6.96 -14.30 2.76
N VAL A 117 7.21 -13.22 3.51
CA VAL A 117 7.79 -13.30 4.86
C VAL A 117 6.83 -13.98 5.86
N LEU A 118 5.52 -13.70 5.74
CA LEU A 118 4.52 -14.04 6.75
C LEU A 118 3.62 -15.24 6.38
N GLU A 119 3.68 -15.73 5.13
CA GLU A 119 2.94 -16.92 4.68
C GLU A 119 3.18 -18.14 5.57
N PRO A 120 4.43 -18.43 6.01
CA PRO A 120 4.68 -19.60 6.88
C PRO A 120 4.05 -19.49 8.28
N VAL A 121 3.72 -18.27 8.73
CA VAL A 121 3.08 -18.03 10.04
C VAL A 121 1.59 -18.38 9.99
N ASN A 122 0.88 -17.83 9.01
CA ASN A 122 -0.51 -18.18 8.72
C ASN A 122 -0.84 -17.77 7.28
N LYS A 123 -0.85 -18.72 6.38
CA LYS A 123 -1.09 -18.51 4.95
C LYS A 123 -2.41 -17.77 4.66
N ARG A 124 -3.52 -18.16 5.31
CA ARG A 124 -4.85 -17.58 5.05
C ARG A 124 -4.91 -16.11 5.46
N LEU A 125 -4.38 -15.77 6.63
CA LEU A 125 -4.34 -14.37 7.09
C LEU A 125 -3.36 -13.54 6.25
N ALA A 126 -2.22 -14.09 5.86
CA ALA A 126 -1.26 -13.41 4.99
C ALA A 126 -1.85 -13.14 3.60
N GLN A 127 -2.62 -14.09 3.03
CA GLN A 127 -3.35 -13.90 1.77
C GLN A 127 -4.42 -12.82 1.88
N LEU A 128 -5.21 -12.80 2.97
CA LEU A 128 -6.21 -11.75 3.18
C LEU A 128 -5.55 -10.38 3.28
N ALA A 129 -4.44 -10.26 4.03
CA ALA A 129 -3.68 -9.02 4.13
C ALA A 129 -3.14 -8.58 2.76
N LEU A 130 -2.60 -9.51 1.96
CA LEU A 130 -2.14 -9.26 0.59
C LEU A 130 -3.26 -8.71 -0.28
N VAL A 131 -4.44 -9.35 -0.30
CA VAL A 131 -5.59 -8.91 -1.10
C VAL A 131 -6.03 -7.51 -0.70
N LEU A 132 -6.17 -7.23 0.59
CA LEU A 132 -6.55 -5.89 1.08
C LEU A 132 -5.53 -4.82 0.67
N ARG A 133 -4.24 -5.12 0.74
CA ARG A 133 -3.17 -4.19 0.36
C ARG A 133 -3.07 -3.97 -1.15
N LEU A 134 -3.25 -5.00 -1.96
CA LEU A 134 -3.32 -4.87 -3.41
C LEU A 134 -4.55 -4.07 -3.83
N SER A 135 -5.70 -4.31 -3.19
CA SER A 135 -6.91 -3.50 -3.42
C SER A 135 -6.70 -2.03 -3.04
N ALA A 136 -6.03 -1.76 -1.91
CA ALA A 136 -5.67 -0.40 -1.50
C ALA A 136 -4.78 0.28 -2.54
N SER A 137 -3.73 -0.42 -3.01
CA SER A 137 -2.82 0.07 -4.05
C SER A 137 -3.58 0.39 -5.35
N SER A 138 -4.48 -0.48 -5.78
CA SER A 138 -5.27 -0.31 -7.01
C SER A 138 -6.24 0.87 -6.90
N VAL A 139 -6.96 1.01 -5.78
CA VAL A 139 -7.90 2.13 -5.55
C VAL A 139 -7.14 3.45 -5.44
N GLY A 140 -6.01 3.45 -4.73
CA GLY A 140 -5.16 4.64 -4.61
C GLY A 140 -4.56 5.06 -5.95
N ALA A 141 -4.06 4.12 -6.74
CA ALA A 141 -3.56 4.40 -8.09
C ALA A 141 -4.67 4.91 -9.02
N ALA A 142 -5.87 4.36 -8.95
CA ALA A 142 -7.02 4.86 -9.70
C ALA A 142 -7.40 6.29 -9.29
N SER A 143 -7.31 6.62 -8.00
CA SER A 143 -7.58 7.99 -7.51
C SER A 143 -6.60 9.04 -8.04
N LEU A 144 -5.40 8.63 -8.47
CA LEU A 144 -4.42 9.50 -9.11
C LEU A 144 -4.94 10.12 -10.43
N MET A 145 -5.86 9.43 -11.13
CA MET A 145 -6.48 9.96 -12.36
C MET A 145 -7.16 11.32 -12.09
N PHE A 146 -7.81 11.49 -10.95
CA PHE A 146 -8.40 12.77 -10.55
C PHE A 146 -7.34 13.85 -10.28
N ARG A 147 -6.18 13.47 -9.71
CA ARG A 147 -5.06 14.41 -9.50
C ARG A 147 -4.44 14.84 -10.83
N VAL A 148 -4.33 13.93 -11.80
CA VAL A 148 -3.86 14.24 -13.16
C VAL A 148 -4.86 15.17 -13.86
N ALA A 149 -6.16 14.89 -13.79
CA ALA A 149 -7.19 15.77 -14.34
C ALA A 149 -7.14 17.16 -13.70
N GLN A 150 -7.00 17.24 -12.39
CA GLN A 150 -6.86 18.48 -11.64
C GLN A 150 -5.65 19.31 -12.08
N ALA A 151 -4.49 18.65 -12.27
CA ALA A 151 -3.28 19.33 -12.76
C ALA A 151 -3.52 19.95 -14.15
N ARG A 152 -4.16 19.21 -15.05
CA ARG A 152 -4.54 19.72 -16.39
C ARG A 152 -5.48 20.91 -16.33
N LEU A 153 -6.46 20.91 -15.42
CA LEU A 153 -7.38 22.03 -15.23
C LEU A 153 -6.69 23.30 -14.73
N TYR A 154 -5.68 23.16 -13.86
CA TYR A 154 -4.86 24.30 -13.42
C TYR A 154 -4.03 24.86 -14.59
N MET A 155 -3.39 24.00 -15.37
CA MET A 155 -2.57 24.41 -16.52
C MET A 155 -3.41 25.03 -17.64
N ALA A 156 -4.64 24.53 -17.86
CA ALA A 156 -5.56 25.07 -18.86
C ALA A 156 -6.08 26.47 -18.52
N SER A 157 -6.01 26.89 -17.26
CA SER A 157 -6.48 28.24 -16.88
C SER A 157 -5.59 29.36 -17.39
N GLU A 158 -4.32 29.08 -17.72
CA GLU A 158 -3.37 30.03 -18.30
C GLU A 158 -3.36 30.02 -19.84
N THR A 159 -3.95 28.97 -20.44
CA THR A 159 -4.10 28.86 -21.90
C THR A 159 -5.54 29.19 -22.29
N GLU A 160 -5.80 29.60 -23.53
CA GLU A 160 -7.16 29.84 -24.06
C GLU A 160 -8.07 28.65 -23.76
N SER A 161 -8.85 28.71 -22.68
CA SER A 161 -9.75 27.65 -22.29
C SER A 161 -11.19 28.00 -22.69
N LEU A 162 -11.94 26.97 -23.10
CA LEU A 162 -13.38 27.08 -23.39
C LEU A 162 -14.22 27.33 -22.10
N PHE A 163 -13.58 27.28 -20.93
CA PHE A 163 -14.24 27.40 -19.63
C PHE A 163 -13.92 28.71 -18.96
N THR A 164 -14.90 29.30 -18.27
CA THR A 164 -14.68 30.46 -17.40
C THR A 164 -13.85 30.05 -16.17
N SER A 165 -13.17 31.02 -15.54
CA SER A 165 -12.40 30.75 -14.30
C SER A 165 -13.26 30.18 -13.18
N GLU A 166 -14.56 30.50 -13.11
CA GLU A 166 -15.48 29.94 -12.13
C GLU A 166 -15.79 28.47 -12.43
N GLN A 167 -16.00 28.13 -13.69
CA GLN A 167 -16.20 26.73 -14.12
C GLN A 167 -14.96 25.87 -13.85
N LEU A 168 -13.76 26.40 -14.13
CA LEU A 168 -12.50 25.70 -13.82
C LEU A 168 -12.33 25.44 -12.33
N ARG A 169 -12.65 26.43 -11.48
CA ARG A 169 -12.64 26.25 -10.00
C ARG A 169 -13.60 25.16 -9.56
N ALA A 170 -14.81 25.13 -10.12
CA ALA A 170 -15.80 24.10 -9.80
C ALA A 170 -15.32 22.70 -10.21
N LEU A 171 -14.75 22.56 -11.42
CA LEU A 171 -14.19 21.29 -11.91
C LEU A 171 -13.00 20.81 -11.06
N VAL A 172 -12.11 21.74 -10.67
CA VAL A 172 -10.99 21.42 -9.75
C VAL A 172 -11.51 20.96 -8.39
N ALA A 173 -12.57 21.59 -7.86
CA ALA A 173 -13.17 21.15 -6.59
C ALA A 173 -13.78 19.74 -6.68
N VAL A 174 -14.42 19.41 -7.80
CA VAL A 174 -14.98 18.06 -8.04
C VAL A 174 -13.87 17.01 -8.12
N THR A 175 -12.83 17.26 -8.92
CA THR A 175 -11.70 16.34 -9.06
C THR A 175 -10.94 16.17 -7.75
N GLN A 176 -10.81 17.22 -6.95
CA GLN A 176 -10.20 17.15 -5.62
C GLN A 176 -10.99 16.27 -4.66
N ARG A 177 -12.32 16.41 -4.65
CA ARG A 177 -13.20 15.57 -3.82
C ARG A 177 -13.14 14.11 -4.26
N GLY A 178 -13.15 13.84 -5.58
CA GLY A 178 -13.02 12.49 -6.13
C GLY A 178 -11.70 11.82 -5.72
N SER A 179 -10.58 12.52 -5.87
CA SER A 179 -9.28 12.04 -5.41
C SER A 179 -9.26 11.77 -3.91
N GLY A 180 -9.78 12.71 -3.11
CA GLY A 180 -9.85 12.56 -1.65
C GLY A 180 -10.66 11.35 -1.23
N ALA A 181 -11.82 11.11 -1.82
CA ALA A 181 -12.66 9.93 -1.54
C ALA A 181 -11.93 8.62 -1.88
N GLY A 182 -11.29 8.55 -3.05
CA GLY A 182 -10.53 7.36 -3.46
C GLY A 182 -9.36 7.06 -2.53
N VAL A 183 -8.57 8.07 -2.17
CA VAL A 183 -7.45 7.91 -1.20
C VAL A 183 -7.97 7.47 0.18
N THR A 184 -9.09 8.00 0.63
CA THR A 184 -9.68 7.64 1.93
C THR A 184 -10.12 6.17 1.95
N ILE A 185 -10.75 5.68 0.87
CA ILE A 185 -11.08 4.24 0.73
C ILE A 185 -9.81 3.39 0.72
N ALA A 186 -8.78 3.82 -0.03
CA ALA A 186 -7.49 3.13 -0.06
C ALA A 186 -6.87 3.03 1.34
N TRP A 187 -6.95 4.09 2.16
CA TRP A 187 -6.44 4.08 3.54
C TRP A 187 -7.20 3.12 4.46
N MET A 188 -8.53 2.97 4.32
CA MET A 188 -9.27 1.97 5.07
C MET A 188 -8.78 0.55 4.76
N LEU A 189 -8.65 0.21 3.47
CA LEU A 189 -8.15 -1.09 3.03
C LEU A 189 -6.70 -1.31 3.45
N MET A 190 -5.87 -0.27 3.35
CA MET A 190 -4.47 -0.29 3.75
C MET A 190 -4.32 -0.54 5.24
N GLY A 191 -5.06 0.17 6.08
CA GLY A 191 -5.03 0.00 7.54
C GLY A 191 -5.48 -1.40 7.96
N ALA A 192 -6.56 -1.93 7.36
CA ALA A 192 -7.01 -3.30 7.62
C ALA A 192 -5.94 -4.34 7.22
N GLY A 193 -5.29 -4.17 6.06
CA GLY A 193 -4.20 -5.04 5.62
C GLY A 193 -2.97 -4.96 6.53
N TYR A 194 -2.59 -3.75 6.97
CA TYR A 194 -1.49 -3.58 7.93
C TYR A 194 -1.78 -4.20 9.28
N ALA A 195 -3.00 -4.03 9.81
CA ALA A 195 -3.39 -4.66 11.08
C ALA A 195 -3.19 -6.18 11.04
N LEU A 196 -3.53 -6.83 9.93
CA LEU A 196 -3.30 -8.26 9.75
C LEU A 196 -1.82 -8.62 9.65
N PHE A 197 -1.01 -7.85 8.93
CA PHE A 197 0.44 -8.07 8.88
C PHE A 197 1.09 -7.88 10.26
N PHE A 198 0.75 -6.83 11.00
CA PHE A 198 1.27 -6.62 12.34
C PHE A 198 0.79 -7.70 13.32
N LEU A 199 -0.43 -8.21 13.18
CA LEU A 199 -0.92 -9.36 13.94
C LEU A 199 -0.06 -10.61 13.67
N LEU A 200 0.32 -10.86 12.41
CA LEU A 200 1.20 -11.94 12.04
C LEU A 200 2.62 -11.75 12.57
N PHE A 201 3.15 -10.53 12.53
CA PHE A 201 4.43 -10.19 13.16
C PHE A 201 4.40 -10.39 14.67
N LEU A 202 3.30 -10.04 15.33
CA LEU A 202 3.13 -10.25 16.77
C LEU A 202 3.12 -11.75 17.13
N ARG A 203 2.41 -12.55 16.32
CA ARG A 203 2.32 -14.02 16.51
C ARG A 203 3.64 -14.74 16.23
N SER A 204 4.34 -14.33 15.19
CA SER A 204 5.63 -14.93 14.80
C SER A 204 6.79 -14.48 15.69
N ARG A 205 6.67 -13.33 16.37
CA ARG A 205 7.74 -12.66 17.10
C ARG A 205 8.92 -12.23 16.19
N TYR A 206 8.69 -12.10 14.89
CA TYR A 206 9.71 -11.64 13.94
C TYR A 206 10.11 -10.17 14.18
N LEU A 207 9.20 -9.38 14.75
CA LEU A 207 9.44 -8.03 15.26
C LEU A 207 9.31 -8.00 16.78
N PRO A 208 9.92 -6.99 17.47
CA PRO A 208 9.66 -6.74 18.87
C PRO A 208 8.17 -6.64 19.15
N ARG A 209 7.69 -7.29 20.20
CA ARG A 209 6.26 -7.31 20.56
C ARG A 209 5.67 -5.90 20.71
N ALA A 210 6.45 -4.98 21.29
CA ALA A 210 6.03 -3.59 21.44
C ALA A 210 5.79 -2.92 20.07
N LEU A 211 6.71 -3.09 19.11
CA LEU A 211 6.59 -2.52 17.77
C LEU A 211 5.42 -3.14 16.99
N ALA A 212 5.28 -4.47 17.04
CA ALA A 212 4.16 -5.15 16.40
C ALA A 212 2.81 -4.79 17.02
N GLY A 213 2.72 -4.69 18.35
CA GLY A 213 1.51 -4.26 19.06
C GLY A 213 1.15 -2.81 18.75
N PHE A 214 2.13 -1.92 18.77
CA PHE A 214 1.93 -0.52 18.37
C PHE A 214 1.48 -0.40 16.91
N GLY A 215 2.02 -1.24 16.02
CA GLY A 215 1.61 -1.33 14.62
C GLY A 215 0.13 -1.71 14.46
N ILE A 216 -0.39 -2.62 15.27
CA ILE A 216 -1.83 -2.97 15.26
C ILE A 216 -2.67 -1.76 15.65
N VAL A 217 -2.28 -1.06 16.74
CA VAL A 217 -3.02 0.11 17.24
C VAL A 217 -3.04 1.23 16.20
N THR A 218 -1.88 1.58 15.63
CA THR A 218 -1.78 2.64 14.62
C THR A 218 -2.51 2.29 13.33
N SER A 219 -2.54 1.01 12.95
CA SER A 219 -3.33 0.51 11.81
C SER A 219 -4.84 0.64 12.06
N ALA A 220 -5.30 0.35 13.27
CA ALA A 220 -6.70 0.55 13.66
C ALA A 220 -7.07 2.04 13.66
N ILE A 221 -6.18 2.90 14.18
CA ILE A 221 -6.34 4.36 14.11
C ILE A 221 -6.47 4.82 12.66
N LEU A 222 -5.63 4.32 11.75
CA LEU A 222 -5.69 4.66 10.32
C LEU A 222 -7.06 4.32 9.72
N VAL A 223 -7.63 3.14 10.03
CA VAL A 223 -8.97 2.74 9.57
C VAL A 223 -10.04 3.69 10.10
N VAL A 224 -10.01 4.01 11.40
CA VAL A 224 -10.98 4.92 12.04
C VAL A 224 -10.88 6.32 11.47
N VAL A 225 -9.66 6.85 11.36
CA VAL A 225 -9.39 8.19 10.78
C VAL A 225 -9.88 8.26 9.33
N ALA A 226 -9.60 7.23 8.53
CA ALA A 226 -10.08 7.16 7.16
C ALA A 226 -11.61 7.10 7.09
N ALA A 227 -12.27 6.31 7.94
CA ALA A 227 -13.73 6.26 7.99
C ALA A 227 -14.34 7.61 8.41
N LEU A 228 -13.76 8.28 9.40
CA LEU A 228 -14.20 9.61 9.84
C LEU A 228 -13.96 10.67 8.75
N ALA A 229 -12.81 10.63 8.04
CA ALA A 229 -12.52 11.52 6.93
C ALA A 229 -13.46 11.32 5.73
N PHE A 230 -13.94 10.09 5.53
CA PHE A 230 -14.94 9.77 4.51
C PHE A 230 -16.30 10.38 4.84
N VAL A 231 -16.73 10.26 6.10
CA VAL A 231 -18.03 10.77 6.58
C VAL A 231 -18.00 12.29 6.79
N PHE A 232 -16.87 12.83 7.26
CA PHE A 232 -16.67 14.24 7.58
C PHE A 232 -15.50 14.85 6.76
N PRO A 233 -15.62 14.98 5.44
CA PRO A 233 -14.52 15.41 4.57
C PRO A 233 -13.97 16.80 4.89
N GLN A 234 -14.78 17.67 5.52
CA GLN A 234 -14.38 19.01 5.97
C GLN A 234 -13.34 18.97 7.11
N ARG A 235 -13.26 17.89 7.89
CA ARG A 235 -12.31 17.72 8.99
C ARG A 235 -11.08 16.89 8.65
N THR A 236 -10.90 16.54 7.39
CA THR A 236 -9.80 15.65 6.95
C THR A 236 -8.43 16.18 7.36
N ASN A 237 -8.21 17.49 7.33
CA ASN A 237 -6.92 18.07 7.68
C ASN A 237 -6.59 17.93 9.18
N GLU A 238 -7.58 18.06 10.05
CA GLU A 238 -7.43 17.84 11.50
C GLU A 238 -7.16 16.37 11.79
N LEU A 239 -7.89 15.48 11.12
CA LEU A 239 -7.78 14.03 11.29
C LEU A 239 -6.42 13.48 10.84
N LYS A 240 -5.76 14.10 9.87
CA LYS A 240 -4.41 13.67 9.40
C LYS A 240 -3.34 13.72 10.48
N LEU A 241 -3.47 14.57 11.48
CA LEU A 241 -2.51 14.61 12.61
C LEU A 241 -2.45 13.27 13.37
N PHE A 242 -3.57 12.53 13.42
CA PHE A 242 -3.62 11.20 14.04
C PHE A 242 -2.90 10.11 13.23
N LEU A 243 -2.44 10.41 12.02
CA LEU A 243 -1.66 9.47 11.19
C LEU A 243 -0.15 9.54 11.47
N VAL A 244 0.34 10.56 12.18
CA VAL A 244 1.76 10.68 12.51
C VAL A 244 2.31 9.45 13.25
N PRO A 245 1.62 8.85 14.24
CA PRO A 245 2.08 7.62 14.87
C PRO A 245 2.19 6.43 13.91
N ALA A 246 1.32 6.36 12.89
CA ALA A 246 1.39 5.31 11.87
C ALA A 246 2.65 5.46 11.02
N LEU A 247 2.98 6.68 10.58
CA LEU A 247 4.22 6.97 9.84
C LEU A 247 5.46 6.61 10.66
N LEU A 248 5.50 6.97 11.95
CA LEU A 248 6.60 6.61 12.85
C LEU A 248 6.74 5.08 12.99
N THR A 249 5.62 4.37 13.06
CA THR A 249 5.60 2.90 13.11
C THR A 249 6.17 2.30 11.82
N GLU A 250 5.82 2.85 10.66
CA GLU A 250 6.35 2.40 9.37
C GLU A 250 7.86 2.61 9.29
N ILE A 251 8.34 3.79 9.66
CA ILE A 251 9.78 4.10 9.69
C ILE A 251 10.50 3.15 10.66
N ALA A 252 10.00 2.97 11.86
CA ALA A 252 10.60 2.07 12.84
C ALA A 252 10.63 0.62 12.35
N THR A 253 9.55 0.16 11.71
CA THR A 253 9.46 -1.17 11.12
C THR A 253 10.45 -1.33 9.96
N ALA A 254 10.55 -0.34 9.09
CA ALA A 254 11.47 -0.34 7.96
C ALA A 254 12.93 -0.43 8.44
N LEU A 255 13.33 0.41 9.38
CA LEU A 255 14.68 0.42 9.95
C LEU A 255 14.97 -0.91 10.67
N TRP A 256 13.99 -1.44 11.41
CA TRP A 256 14.15 -2.74 12.06
C TRP A 256 14.40 -3.85 11.04
N LEU A 257 13.54 -3.99 10.03
CA LEU A 257 13.65 -5.04 9.01
C LEU A 257 14.94 -4.91 8.20
N LEU A 258 15.40 -3.69 7.94
CA LEU A 258 16.61 -3.42 7.16
C LEU A 258 17.89 -3.79 7.95
N PHE A 259 18.00 -3.34 9.21
CA PHE A 259 19.24 -3.47 10.00
C PHE A 259 19.27 -4.70 10.89
N LYS A 260 18.16 -5.03 11.55
CA LYS A 260 18.07 -6.18 12.47
C LYS A 260 17.50 -7.43 11.81
N GLY A 261 16.67 -7.25 10.76
CA GLY A 261 16.01 -8.36 10.09
C GLY A 261 14.91 -9.01 10.96
N LEU A 262 14.69 -10.31 10.74
CA LEU A 262 13.72 -11.10 11.50
C LEU A 262 14.38 -11.68 12.74
N HIS A 263 13.71 -11.59 13.89
CA HIS A 263 14.15 -12.29 15.09
C HIS A 263 13.87 -13.80 14.97
N PRO A 264 14.84 -14.68 15.26
CA PRO A 264 14.58 -16.10 15.40
C PRO A 264 13.65 -16.32 16.60
N ARG A 265 12.70 -17.24 16.46
CA ARG A 265 11.87 -17.68 17.58
C ARG A 265 12.78 -18.37 18.60
N ALA A 266 12.80 -17.90 19.85
CA ALA A 266 13.43 -18.67 20.92
C ALA A 266 12.76 -20.07 20.99
N PRO A 267 13.53 -21.17 21.17
CA PRO A 267 12.95 -22.46 21.44
C PRO A 267 11.93 -22.34 22.57
N ALA A 268 10.80 -23.01 22.46
CA ALA A 268 9.88 -23.09 23.59
C ALA A 268 10.63 -23.81 24.69
N GLU A 269 10.91 -23.12 25.80
CA GLU A 269 11.34 -23.76 27.03
C GLU A 269 10.24 -24.75 27.42
N GLY A 270 10.53 -26.04 27.33
CA GLY A 270 9.65 -27.15 27.64
C GLY A 270 9.42 -27.31 29.13
#